data_191abb98afac1962d96d6b39ecf7c53f
#
_entry.id   191abb98afac1962d96d6b39ecf7c53f
#
_cell.length_a   1.000
_cell.length_b   1.000
_cell.length_c   1.000
_cell.angle_alpha   90.00
_cell.angle_beta   90.00
_cell.angle_gamma   90.00
#
_symmetry.space_group_name_H-M   'P 1'
#
loop_
_entity.id
_entity.type
_entity.pdbx_description
1 polymer ?
#
loop_
_entity_poly.entity_id
_entity_poly.type
_entity_poly.pdbx_seq_one_letter_code
_entity_poly.pdbx_strand_id
1 'polypeptide(L)'
;MIIRDEINNFLEAEFPQINGDYEIINFSNENISILNHISQKHLRPGGTVSGPTMFALADVSFYIAILANIGTHRSVVTTNCNIDFLKKPSPVNLIAKPRIIKLGKSLIVGDVFIYSEGINEPVARANLTYSYR
;
A
#
# COMPACT_ATOMS: atom_id res chain seq x y z
N MET A 1 3.30 10.03 -15.91
CA MET A 1 2.70 9.69 -14.61
C MET A 1 1.23 10.08 -14.61
N ILE A 2 0.36 9.23 -14.14
CA ILE A 2 -1.06 9.53 -14.10
C ILE A 2 -1.41 10.29 -12.82
N ILE A 3 -2.54 10.99 -12.84
CA ILE A 3 -2.96 11.79 -11.69
C ILE A 3 -3.74 10.94 -10.68
N ARG A 4 -3.82 11.46 -9.45
CA ARG A 4 -4.48 10.78 -8.34
C ARG A 4 -5.93 10.41 -8.65
N ASP A 5 -6.68 11.32 -9.28
CA ASP A 5 -8.09 11.10 -9.56
C ASP A 5 -8.31 9.95 -10.54
N GLU A 6 -7.42 9.76 -11.49
CA GLU A 6 -7.49 8.61 -12.40
C GLU A 6 -7.31 7.30 -11.63
N ILE A 7 -6.39 7.27 -10.68
CA ILE A 7 -6.16 6.08 -9.87
C ILE A 7 -7.38 5.81 -9.00
N ASN A 8 -7.92 6.82 -8.34
CA ASN A 8 -9.10 6.66 -7.50
C ASN A 8 -10.29 6.16 -8.30
N ASN A 9 -10.52 6.71 -9.49
CA ASN A 9 -11.62 6.28 -10.34
C ASN A 9 -11.44 4.84 -10.81
N PHE A 10 -10.22 4.47 -11.17
CA PHE A 10 -9.90 3.11 -11.58
C PHE A 10 -10.15 2.12 -10.43
N LEU A 11 -9.70 2.45 -9.23
CA LEU A 11 -9.86 1.56 -8.07
C LEU A 11 -11.34 1.40 -7.70
N GLU A 12 -12.13 2.46 -7.77
CA GLU A 12 -13.57 2.37 -7.52
C GLU A 12 -14.27 1.44 -8.51
N ALA A 13 -13.88 1.51 -9.78
CA ALA A 13 -14.50 0.71 -10.83
C ALA A 13 -14.03 -0.73 -10.84
N GLU A 14 -12.72 -0.94 -10.69
CA GLU A 14 -12.11 -2.26 -10.91
C GLU A 14 -11.71 -2.99 -9.63
N PHE A 15 -11.62 -2.27 -8.51
CA PHE A 15 -11.20 -2.86 -7.24
C PHE A 15 -12.06 -2.32 -6.09
N PRO A 16 -13.41 -2.42 -6.21
CA PRO A 16 -14.30 -1.81 -5.22
C PRO A 16 -14.18 -2.41 -3.82
N GLN A 17 -13.66 -3.62 -3.69
CA GLN A 17 -13.55 -4.28 -2.39
C GLN A 17 -12.56 -3.61 -1.44
N ILE A 18 -11.67 -2.74 -1.95
CA ILE A 18 -10.75 -1.97 -1.10
C ILE A 18 -11.24 -0.55 -0.86
N ASN A 19 -12.38 -0.18 -1.42
CA ASN A 19 -12.91 1.17 -1.32
C ASN A 19 -13.27 1.52 0.12
N GLY A 20 -12.94 2.75 0.53
CA GLY A 20 -13.28 3.29 1.85
C GLY A 20 -12.23 3.09 2.93
N ASP A 21 -11.35 2.10 2.80
CA ASP A 21 -10.31 1.84 3.79
C ASP A 21 -9.03 2.63 3.52
N TYR A 22 -8.77 2.97 2.27
CA TYR A 22 -7.49 3.56 1.85
C TYR A 22 -7.69 4.91 1.20
N GLU A 23 -6.77 5.82 1.51
CA GLU A 23 -6.79 7.18 0.96
C GLU A 23 -5.39 7.58 0.53
N ILE A 24 -5.25 8.11 -0.67
CA ILE A 24 -3.97 8.63 -1.14
C ILE A 24 -3.81 10.03 -0.55
N ILE A 25 -2.92 10.19 0.42
CA ILE A 25 -2.77 11.45 1.15
C ILE A 25 -1.60 12.29 0.66
N ASN A 26 -0.66 11.70 -0.06
CA ASN A 26 0.45 12.41 -0.67
C ASN A 26 0.70 11.77 -2.02
N PHE A 27 0.82 12.60 -3.04
CA PHE A 27 0.97 12.12 -4.41
C PHE A 27 1.87 13.05 -5.20
N SER A 28 3.13 12.64 -5.35
CA SER A 28 4.11 13.31 -6.20
C SER A 28 4.98 12.24 -6.86
N ASN A 29 5.87 12.64 -7.77
CA ASN A 29 6.63 11.70 -8.59
C ASN A 29 7.36 10.61 -7.79
N GLU A 30 7.89 10.96 -6.62
CA GLU A 30 8.71 10.04 -5.85
C GLU A 30 8.16 9.77 -4.46
N ASN A 31 7.09 10.48 -4.07
CA ASN A 31 6.55 10.38 -2.72
C ASN A 31 5.06 10.16 -2.77
N ILE A 32 4.66 8.90 -2.59
CA ILE A 32 3.27 8.52 -2.48
C ILE A 32 3.08 8.01 -1.06
N SER A 33 2.02 8.47 -0.40
CA SER A 33 1.66 7.96 0.92
C SER A 33 0.19 7.56 0.91
N ILE A 34 -0.09 6.42 1.50
CA ILE A 34 -1.43 5.85 1.56
C ILE A 34 -1.84 5.77 3.02
N LEU A 35 -2.96 6.39 3.36
CA LEU A 35 -3.55 6.29 4.69
C LEU A 35 -4.52 5.13 4.72
N ASN A 36 -4.38 4.25 5.70
CA ASN A 36 -5.34 3.21 5.99
C ASN A 36 -6.18 3.66 7.19
N HIS A 37 -7.45 3.92 6.95
CA HIS A 37 -8.39 4.26 8.01
C HIS A 37 -8.64 3.02 8.85
N ILE A 38 -8.29 3.07 10.13
CA ILE A 38 -8.39 1.91 11.01
C ILE A 38 -9.70 1.96 11.79
N SER A 39 -10.39 0.83 11.79
CA SER A 39 -11.63 0.64 12.54
C SER A 39 -11.55 -0.70 13.28
N GLN A 40 -12.62 -1.04 14.00
CA GLN A 40 -12.66 -2.27 14.80
C GLN A 40 -12.33 -3.53 13.98
N LYS A 41 -12.73 -3.58 12.71
CA LYS A 41 -12.48 -4.74 11.85
C LYS A 41 -11.00 -4.99 11.56
N HIS A 42 -10.15 -4.00 11.78
CA HIS A 42 -8.71 -4.09 11.51
C HIS A 42 -7.91 -4.56 12.72
N LEU A 43 -8.56 -4.72 13.86
CA LEU A 43 -7.87 -5.04 15.10
C LEU A 43 -7.86 -6.55 15.35
N ARG A 44 -6.78 -7.01 15.96
CA ARG A 44 -6.67 -8.38 16.46
C ARG A 44 -7.15 -8.44 17.92
N PRO A 45 -7.40 -9.65 18.44
CA PRO A 45 -7.66 -9.80 19.88
C PRO A 45 -6.51 -9.16 20.66
N GLY A 46 -6.85 -8.28 21.62
CA GLY A 46 -5.87 -7.49 22.35
C GLY A 46 -5.82 -6.03 21.93
N GLY A 47 -6.50 -5.65 20.83
CA GLY A 47 -6.73 -4.26 20.47
C GLY A 47 -5.65 -3.59 19.65
N THR A 48 -4.66 -4.31 19.15
CA THR A 48 -3.67 -3.75 18.24
C THR A 48 -4.04 -4.07 16.78
N VAL A 49 -3.49 -3.28 15.84
CA VAL A 49 -3.78 -3.50 14.42
C VAL A 49 -3.19 -4.85 13.97
N SER A 50 -3.98 -5.61 13.23
CA SER A 50 -3.62 -6.99 12.88
C SER A 50 -2.55 -7.07 11.78
N GLY A 51 -1.81 -8.19 11.77
CA GLY A 51 -0.85 -8.48 10.72
C GLY A 51 -1.48 -8.51 9.33
N PRO A 52 -2.61 -9.21 9.13
CA PRO A 52 -3.30 -9.19 7.83
C PRO A 52 -3.65 -7.78 7.35
N THR A 53 -4.02 -6.88 8.25
CA THR A 53 -4.30 -5.48 7.88
C THR A 53 -3.04 -4.80 7.33
N MET A 54 -1.92 -4.98 8.00
CA MET A 54 -0.65 -4.40 7.56
C MET A 54 -0.18 -5.02 6.24
N PHE A 55 -0.38 -6.32 6.07
CA PHE A 55 -0.04 -7.01 4.83
C PHE A 55 -0.86 -6.46 3.67
N ALA A 56 -2.17 -6.33 3.85
CA ALA A 56 -3.05 -5.78 2.82
C ALA A 56 -2.66 -4.35 2.46
N LEU A 57 -2.36 -3.53 3.46
CA LEU A 57 -1.93 -2.14 3.24
C LEU A 57 -0.64 -2.09 2.40
N ALA A 58 0.33 -2.94 2.72
CA ALA A 58 1.58 -2.99 1.95
C ALA A 58 1.31 -3.33 0.48
N ASP A 59 0.49 -4.35 0.24
CA ASP A 59 0.20 -4.80 -1.11
C ASP A 59 -0.58 -3.74 -1.90
N VAL A 60 -1.63 -3.19 -1.31
CA VAL A 60 -2.45 -2.15 -1.96
C VAL A 60 -1.62 -0.90 -2.26
N SER A 61 -0.81 -0.45 -1.30
CA SER A 61 -0.03 0.77 -1.50
C SER A 61 1.02 0.61 -2.59
N PHE A 62 1.65 -0.56 -2.68
CA PHE A 62 2.62 -0.83 -3.75
C PHE A 62 1.92 -0.87 -5.11
N TYR A 63 0.74 -1.47 -5.18
CA TYR A 63 -0.08 -1.48 -6.39
C TYR A 63 -0.39 -0.06 -6.85
N ILE A 64 -0.79 0.82 -5.93
CA ILE A 64 -1.06 2.23 -6.25
C ILE A 64 0.19 2.92 -6.79
N ALA A 65 1.36 2.68 -6.20
CA ALA A 65 2.62 3.24 -6.69
C ALA A 65 2.92 2.77 -8.11
N ILE A 66 2.64 1.50 -8.42
CA ILE A 66 2.83 0.98 -9.77
C ILE A 66 1.90 1.69 -10.75
N LEU A 67 0.61 1.81 -10.42
CA LEU A 67 -0.36 2.49 -11.28
C LEU A 67 0.07 3.93 -11.56
N ALA A 68 0.61 4.60 -10.56
CA ALA A 68 1.08 5.98 -10.71
C ALA A 68 2.20 6.09 -11.74
N ASN A 69 3.00 5.04 -11.91
CA ASN A 69 4.16 5.06 -12.79
C ASN A 69 3.86 4.53 -14.20
N ILE A 70 3.01 3.53 -14.33
CA ILE A 70 2.76 2.89 -15.64
C ILE A 70 1.36 3.11 -16.19
N GLY A 71 0.47 3.72 -15.39
CA GLY A 71 -0.92 3.93 -15.79
C GLY A 71 -1.78 2.70 -15.48
N THR A 72 -3.07 2.80 -15.84
CA THR A 72 -4.07 1.78 -15.49
C THR A 72 -4.37 0.80 -16.63
N HIS A 73 -3.72 0.96 -17.77
CA HIS A 73 -4.02 0.18 -18.97
C HIS A 73 -3.31 -1.17 -19.03
N ARG A 74 -2.34 -1.41 -18.16
CA ARG A 74 -1.62 -2.69 -18.09
C ARG A 74 -2.00 -3.41 -16.81
N SER A 75 -2.19 -4.72 -16.91
CA SER A 75 -2.50 -5.55 -15.76
C SER A 75 -1.21 -6.00 -15.08
N VAL A 76 -1.19 -5.93 -13.75
CA VAL A 76 -0.07 -6.40 -12.94
C VAL A 76 -0.61 -7.20 -11.77
N VAL A 77 0.18 -8.16 -11.30
CA VAL A 77 -0.22 -8.99 -10.16
C VAL A 77 0.94 -9.15 -9.20
N THR A 78 0.62 -9.32 -7.92
CA THR A 78 1.61 -9.64 -6.89
C THR A 78 2.15 -11.04 -7.14
N THR A 79 3.48 -11.17 -7.23
CA THR A 79 4.12 -12.47 -7.30
C THR A 79 4.79 -12.86 -6.00
N ASN A 80 5.22 -11.87 -5.22
CA ASN A 80 5.88 -12.13 -3.95
C ASN A 80 5.68 -10.94 -3.02
N CYS A 81 5.42 -11.21 -1.76
CA CYS A 81 5.39 -10.20 -0.73
C CYS A 81 5.91 -10.79 0.56
N ASN A 82 7.02 -10.24 1.05
CA ASN A 82 7.58 -10.58 2.35
C ASN A 82 7.41 -9.39 3.26
N ILE A 83 6.87 -9.60 4.45
CA ILE A 83 6.66 -8.53 5.41
C ILE A 83 7.29 -8.90 6.76
N ASP A 84 7.96 -7.92 7.35
CA ASP A 84 8.48 -8.00 8.70
C ASP A 84 7.62 -7.10 9.60
N PHE A 85 7.06 -7.68 10.64
CA PHE A 85 6.30 -6.94 11.64
C PHE A 85 7.26 -6.52 12.73
N LEU A 86 7.50 -5.22 12.85
CA LEU A 86 8.54 -4.68 13.72
C LEU A 86 8.00 -4.26 15.08
N LYS A 87 6.71 -3.92 15.14
CA LYS A 87 6.09 -3.41 16.35
C LYS A 87 4.57 -3.61 16.25
N LYS A 88 3.93 -3.83 17.39
CA LYS A 88 2.47 -3.91 17.46
C LYS A 88 1.89 -2.50 17.38
N PRO A 89 1.15 -2.15 16.32
CA PRO A 89 0.62 -0.79 16.22
C PRO A 89 -0.59 -0.60 17.12
N SER A 90 -0.64 0.54 17.80
CA SER A 90 -1.83 0.98 18.52
C SER A 90 -3.00 1.13 17.53
N PRO A 91 -4.27 1.15 18.00
CA PRO A 91 -5.43 1.26 17.12
C PRO A 91 -5.62 2.67 16.57
N VAL A 92 -4.64 3.14 15.81
CA VAL A 92 -4.66 4.43 15.11
C VAL A 92 -4.43 4.19 13.63
N ASN A 93 -4.72 5.18 12.81
CA ASN A 93 -4.53 5.05 11.37
C ASN A 93 -3.08 4.75 11.03
N LEU A 94 -2.87 4.00 9.95
CA LEU A 94 -1.55 3.65 9.46
C LEU A 94 -1.25 4.42 8.18
N ILE A 95 0.03 4.70 7.96
CA ILE A 95 0.50 5.34 6.74
C ILE A 95 1.54 4.45 6.10
N ALA A 96 1.32 4.11 4.83
CA ALA A 96 2.26 3.32 4.05
C ALA A 96 2.99 4.22 3.06
N LYS A 97 4.29 4.00 2.93
CA LYS A 97 5.16 4.73 1.99
C LYS A 97 5.80 3.73 1.04
N PRO A 98 5.18 3.50 -0.12
CA PRO A 98 5.72 2.59 -1.12
C PRO A 98 6.84 3.23 -1.91
N ARG A 99 7.80 2.40 -2.35
CA ARG A 99 8.90 2.85 -3.18
C ARG A 99 9.21 1.79 -4.23
N ILE A 100 9.19 2.17 -5.51
CA ILE A 100 9.62 1.29 -6.59
C ILE A 100 11.14 1.39 -6.71
N ILE A 101 11.81 0.25 -6.57
CA ILE A 101 13.27 0.16 -6.69
C ILE A 101 13.65 -0.13 -8.13
N LYS A 102 12.91 -1.03 -8.78
CA LYS A 102 13.17 -1.38 -10.18
C LYS A 102 11.86 -1.54 -10.93
N LEU A 103 11.72 -0.79 -12.01
CA LEU A 103 10.61 -0.91 -12.95
C LEU A 103 11.13 -1.64 -14.18
N GLY A 104 11.12 -2.96 -14.12
CA GLY A 104 11.68 -3.80 -15.18
C GLY A 104 10.70 -4.08 -16.30
N LYS A 105 11.13 -4.88 -17.28
CA LYS A 105 10.29 -5.28 -18.41
C LYS A 105 9.27 -6.34 -18.02
N SER A 106 9.64 -7.25 -17.12
CA SER A 106 8.80 -8.35 -16.68
C SER A 106 8.37 -8.22 -15.23
N LEU A 107 9.26 -7.67 -14.39
CA LEU A 107 9.06 -7.59 -12.96
C LEU A 107 9.22 -6.16 -12.47
N ILE A 108 8.44 -5.85 -11.45
CA ILE A 108 8.51 -4.57 -10.73
C ILE A 108 8.82 -4.90 -9.28
N VAL A 109 9.92 -4.33 -8.76
CA VAL A 109 10.41 -4.67 -7.43
C VAL A 109 10.48 -3.41 -6.58
N GLY A 110 10.06 -3.51 -5.33
CA GLY A 110 10.15 -2.39 -4.42
C GLY A 110 9.90 -2.77 -2.98
N ASP A 111 9.70 -1.74 -2.17
CA ASP A 111 9.43 -1.93 -0.75
C ASP A 111 8.35 -0.96 -0.27
N VAL A 112 7.83 -1.24 0.92
CA VAL A 112 6.85 -0.40 1.59
C VAL A 112 7.21 -0.34 3.06
N PHE A 113 7.28 0.86 3.61
CA PHE A 113 7.39 1.06 5.05
C PHE A 113 6.05 1.53 5.58
N ILE A 114 5.63 0.97 6.72
CA ILE A 114 4.35 1.28 7.35
C ILE A 114 4.61 1.92 8.71
N TYR A 115 3.88 3.00 8.98
CA TYR A 115 3.99 3.79 10.21
C TYR A 115 2.62 3.97 10.84
N SER A 116 2.59 4.09 12.17
CA SER A 116 1.40 4.63 12.82
C SER A 116 1.38 6.14 12.56
N GLU A 117 0.19 6.69 12.32
CA GLU A 117 0.03 8.13 12.05
C GLU A 117 0.67 8.96 13.17
N GLY A 118 1.55 9.89 12.80
CA GLY A 118 2.22 10.77 13.74
C GLY A 118 3.48 10.21 14.40
N ILE A 119 3.88 8.97 14.06
CA ILE A 119 5.08 8.33 14.66
C ILE A 119 6.06 7.99 13.54
N ASN A 120 7.32 8.39 13.69
CA ASN A 120 8.33 8.21 12.65
C ASN A 120 9.02 6.85 12.64
N GLU A 121 8.79 6.03 13.64
CA GLU A 121 9.38 4.70 13.70
C GLU A 121 8.46 3.69 13.00
N PRO A 122 8.97 2.91 12.04
CA PRO A 122 8.10 2.00 11.30
C PRO A 122 7.58 0.86 12.17
N VAL A 123 6.34 0.46 11.92
CA VAL A 123 5.73 -0.70 12.58
C VAL A 123 5.87 -1.96 11.74
N ALA A 124 6.10 -1.81 10.43
CA ALA A 124 6.32 -2.93 9.51
C ALA A 124 7.07 -2.45 8.28
N ARG A 125 7.71 -3.40 7.61
CA ARG A 125 8.27 -3.16 6.28
C ARG A 125 8.02 -4.38 5.41
N ALA A 126 7.84 -4.14 4.11
CA ALA A 126 7.59 -5.21 3.15
C ALA A 126 8.47 -5.06 1.93
N ASN A 127 8.86 -6.19 1.35
CA ASN A 127 9.48 -6.25 0.02
C ASN A 127 8.48 -6.91 -0.91
N LEU A 128 8.25 -6.30 -2.06
CA LEU A 128 7.26 -6.81 -3.00
C LEU A 128 7.84 -6.94 -4.39
N THR A 129 7.34 -7.94 -5.11
CA THR A 129 7.57 -8.10 -6.54
C THR A 129 6.23 -8.30 -7.21
N TYR A 130 6.00 -7.51 -8.26
CA TYR A 130 4.84 -7.67 -9.13
C TYR A 130 5.31 -8.09 -10.51
N SER A 131 4.45 -8.78 -11.24
CA SER A 131 4.72 -9.09 -12.64
C SER A 131 3.63 -8.53 -13.52
N TYR A 132 4.00 -8.20 -14.76
CA TYR A 132 3.02 -7.84 -15.79
C TYR A 132 2.24 -9.08 -16.23
N ARG A 133 0.99 -8.87 -16.59
CA ARG A 133 0.12 -9.93 -17.09
C ARG A 133 -0.17 -9.74 -18.55
#